data_90c09dcdb23534bd736896c1bfbe7c18
#
_entry.id   90c09dcdb23534bd736896c1bfbe7c18
#
_cell.length_a   1.000
_cell.length_b   1.000
_cell.length_c   1.000
_cell.angle_alpha   90.00
_cell.angle_beta   90.00
_cell.angle_gamma   90.00
#
_symmetry.space_group_name_H-M   'P 1'
#
loop_
_entity.id
_entity.type
_entity.pdbx_description
1 polymer ?
#
loop_
_entity_poly.entity_id
_entity_poly.type
_entity_poly.pdbx_seq_one_letter_code
_entity_poly.pdbx_strand_id
1 'polypeptide(L)'
;GKYSVARPFEMVYMEENITDVERAFIDFVSSIDGLEILESKGTIVDTKNAEAFDMSKYGDLSGNIVMGGSTSTEDAVKALAEEFTALFPKVTYTYDATGSGAGVKNAISGVYTLGFASREIKESELAEGIIPVTLCMDGIALVVNPSNNVTDISKDQIKEVYTGNITEWSELTK
;
A
#
# COMPACT_ATOMS: atom_id res chain seq x y z
N GLY A 1 17.12 0.33 4.32
CA GLY A 1 17.46 -1.09 4.13
C GLY A 1 18.41 -1.29 2.96
N LYS A 2 19.07 -2.44 2.93
CA LYS A 2 20.01 -2.77 1.83
C LYS A 2 19.29 -3.34 0.60
N TYR A 3 18.03 -3.79 0.76
CA TYR A 3 17.26 -4.37 -0.33
C TYR A 3 16.67 -3.26 -1.20
N SER A 4 17.02 -3.27 -2.48
CA SER A 4 16.75 -2.17 -3.40
C SER A 4 15.56 -2.40 -4.32
N VAL A 5 14.93 -3.59 -4.27
CA VAL A 5 13.74 -3.92 -5.07
C VAL A 5 12.51 -3.87 -4.16
N ALA A 6 12.12 -2.65 -3.82
CA ALA A 6 10.95 -2.37 -3.01
C ALA A 6 10.16 -1.22 -3.65
N ARG A 7 8.86 -1.18 -3.37
CA ARG A 7 7.93 -0.14 -3.81
C ARG A 7 7.04 0.28 -2.65
N PRO A 8 6.63 1.54 -2.56
CA PRO A 8 5.69 1.95 -1.55
C PRO A 8 4.28 1.45 -1.87
N PHE A 9 3.52 1.18 -0.82
CA PHE A 9 2.07 1.16 -0.86
C PHE A 9 1.58 2.53 -0.40
N GLU A 10 0.90 3.23 -1.29
CA GLU A 10 0.41 4.57 -1.07
C GLU A 10 -1.12 4.56 -0.98
N MET A 11 -1.65 5.22 0.03
CA MET A 11 -3.04 5.65 0.10
C MET A 11 -3.09 7.11 -0.34
N VAL A 12 -4.10 7.48 -1.10
CA VAL A 12 -4.27 8.84 -1.61
C VAL A 12 -5.72 9.31 -1.42
N TYR A 13 -5.90 10.60 -1.17
CA TYR A 13 -7.21 11.21 -1.02
C TYR A 13 -7.20 12.69 -1.41
N MET A 14 -8.39 13.25 -1.68
CA MET A 14 -8.63 14.69 -1.79
C MET A 14 -9.23 15.19 -0.48
N GLU A 15 -8.68 16.27 0.06
CA GLU A 15 -9.10 16.81 1.36
C GLU A 15 -10.59 17.16 1.41
N GLU A 16 -11.14 17.66 0.32
CA GLU A 16 -12.55 18.02 0.19
C GLU A 16 -13.51 16.83 0.11
N ASN A 17 -13.00 15.62 -0.15
CA ASN A 17 -13.82 14.42 -0.36
C ASN A 17 -13.87 13.50 0.86
N ILE A 18 -13.12 13.80 1.92
CA ILE A 18 -13.08 12.96 3.12
C ILE A 18 -13.95 13.53 4.23
N THR A 19 -14.52 12.62 5.01
CA THR A 19 -15.32 12.92 6.21
C THR A 19 -14.57 12.49 7.48
N ASP A 20 -15.18 12.63 8.63
CA ASP A 20 -14.61 12.17 9.91
C ASP A 20 -14.34 10.66 9.90
N VAL A 21 -15.09 9.89 9.11
CA VAL A 21 -14.89 8.43 8.99
C VAL A 21 -13.57 8.13 8.30
N GLU A 22 -13.30 8.76 7.15
CA GLU A 22 -12.04 8.58 6.44
C GLU A 22 -10.86 9.16 7.23
N ARG A 23 -11.03 10.29 7.93
CA ARG A 23 -9.98 10.82 8.81
C ARG A 23 -9.60 9.83 9.90
N ALA A 24 -10.61 9.26 10.58
CA ALA A 24 -10.36 8.24 11.59
C ALA A 24 -9.66 7.01 11.00
N PHE A 25 -10.03 6.59 9.78
CA PHE A 25 -9.36 5.49 9.10
C PHE A 25 -7.91 5.83 8.73
N ILE A 26 -7.64 7.06 8.26
CA ILE A 26 -6.28 7.55 7.96
C ILE A 26 -5.42 7.55 9.23
N ASP A 27 -5.95 8.02 10.36
CA ASP A 27 -5.25 7.99 11.64
C ASP A 27 -5.03 6.55 12.14
N PHE A 28 -6.02 5.66 11.96
CA PHE A 28 -5.91 4.25 12.31
C PHE A 28 -4.81 3.55 11.52
N VAL A 29 -4.77 3.69 10.20
CA VAL A 29 -3.76 3.00 9.38
C VAL A 29 -2.34 3.53 9.64
N SER A 30 -2.21 4.75 10.14
CA SER A 30 -0.94 5.38 10.51
C SER A 30 -0.54 5.11 11.97
N SER A 31 -1.42 4.51 12.77
CA SER A 31 -1.15 4.14 14.17
C SER A 31 -0.33 2.86 14.26
N ILE A 32 0.20 2.56 15.47
CA ILE A 32 0.91 1.30 15.71
C ILE A 32 0.00 0.10 15.45
N ASP A 33 -1.28 0.19 15.79
CA ASP A 33 -2.28 -0.86 15.58
C ASP A 33 -2.44 -1.19 14.09
N GLY A 34 -2.56 -0.16 13.25
CA GLY A 34 -2.65 -0.33 11.79
C GLY A 34 -1.34 -0.84 11.17
N LEU A 35 -0.19 -0.34 11.64
CA LEU A 35 1.12 -0.76 11.16
C LEU A 35 1.41 -2.22 11.51
N GLU A 36 1.00 -2.71 12.68
CA GLU A 36 1.13 -4.13 13.07
C GLU A 36 0.30 -5.04 12.14
N ILE A 37 -0.88 -4.61 11.73
CA ILE A 37 -1.68 -5.32 10.72
C ILE A 37 -0.93 -5.39 9.39
N LEU A 38 -0.37 -4.28 8.91
CA LEU A 38 0.42 -4.25 7.68
C LEU A 38 1.64 -5.17 7.76
N GLU A 39 2.38 -5.15 8.88
CA GLU A 39 3.52 -6.04 9.10
C GLU A 39 3.09 -7.52 9.08
N SER A 40 1.94 -7.86 9.66
CA SER A 40 1.39 -9.22 9.63
C SER A 40 1.09 -9.73 8.22
N LYS A 41 0.89 -8.83 7.27
CA LYS A 41 0.71 -9.12 5.84
C LYS A 41 2.04 -9.23 5.07
N GLY A 42 3.18 -9.19 5.76
CA GLY A 42 4.51 -9.37 5.19
C GLY A 42 5.10 -8.09 4.58
N THR A 43 4.53 -6.94 4.85
CA THR A 43 5.08 -5.64 4.44
C THR A 43 6.09 -5.10 5.45
N ILE A 44 6.87 -4.10 5.05
CA ILE A 44 7.88 -3.45 5.89
C ILE A 44 7.32 -2.10 6.32
N VAL A 45 7.18 -1.89 7.63
CA VAL A 45 6.64 -0.68 8.24
C VAL A 45 7.69 0.05 9.07
N ASP A 46 7.51 1.36 9.29
CA ASP A 46 8.29 2.14 10.25
C ASP A 46 7.41 2.53 11.45
N THR A 47 7.64 1.86 12.58
CA THR A 47 6.86 2.05 13.81
C THR A 47 7.48 3.04 14.79
N LYS A 48 8.66 3.63 14.47
CA LYS A 48 9.46 4.41 15.45
C LYS A 48 8.73 5.57 16.12
N ASN A 49 7.82 6.23 15.40
CA ASN A 49 7.08 7.39 15.90
C ASN A 49 5.57 7.15 15.90
N ALA A 50 5.15 5.90 15.70
CA ALA A 50 3.73 5.57 15.69
C ALA A 50 3.19 5.51 17.13
N GLU A 51 2.04 6.12 17.33
CA GLU A 51 1.27 6.05 18.57
C GLU A 51 0.13 5.06 18.43
N ALA A 52 -0.40 4.56 19.55
CA ALA A 52 -1.57 3.72 19.55
C ALA A 52 -2.80 4.50 19.02
N PHE A 53 -3.71 3.81 18.37
CA PHE A 53 -4.94 4.42 17.89
C PHE A 53 -5.84 4.86 19.05
N ASP A 54 -6.12 6.13 19.12
CA ASP A 54 -6.96 6.69 20.18
C ASP A 54 -8.41 6.85 19.71
N MET A 55 -9.21 5.81 19.91
CA MET A 55 -10.65 5.82 19.62
C MET A 55 -11.43 6.95 20.31
N SER A 56 -10.93 7.48 21.44
CA SER A 56 -11.66 8.51 22.20
C SER A 56 -11.73 9.85 21.47
N LYS A 57 -10.87 10.05 20.47
CA LYS A 57 -10.90 11.24 19.60
C LYS A 57 -12.11 11.23 18.65
N TYR A 58 -12.72 10.07 18.44
CA TYR A 58 -13.81 9.89 17.49
C TYR A 58 -15.07 9.45 18.23
N GLY A 59 -16.18 10.06 17.89
CA GLY A 59 -17.46 9.70 18.45
C GLY A 59 -18.05 8.43 17.81
N ASP A 60 -19.36 8.38 17.74
CA ASP A 60 -20.12 7.30 17.12
C ASP A 60 -20.08 7.46 15.58
N LEU A 61 -18.99 7.00 14.95
CA LEU A 61 -18.81 7.08 13.50
C LEU A 61 -19.78 6.17 12.76
N SER A 62 -20.31 6.66 11.65
CA SER A 62 -21.14 5.88 10.74
C SER A 62 -20.97 6.35 9.30
N GLY A 63 -20.89 5.44 8.35
CA GLY A 63 -20.72 5.77 6.94
C GLY A 63 -20.16 4.61 6.14
N ASN A 64 -19.86 4.88 4.87
CA ASN A 64 -19.24 3.89 3.99
C ASN A 64 -17.98 4.48 3.38
N ILE A 65 -16.82 3.84 3.62
CA ILE A 65 -15.55 4.21 3.00
C ILE A 65 -15.49 3.57 1.61
N VAL A 66 -15.47 4.39 0.57
CA VAL A 66 -15.37 3.91 -0.82
C VAL A 66 -13.91 3.90 -1.24
N MET A 67 -13.34 2.69 -1.31
CA MET A 67 -11.92 2.48 -1.58
C MET A 67 -11.69 1.74 -2.88
N GLY A 68 -10.52 1.92 -3.46
CA GLY A 68 -10.11 1.09 -4.58
C GLY A 68 -8.75 1.47 -5.15
N GLY A 69 -8.25 0.61 -6.03
CA GLY A 69 -6.98 0.84 -6.70
C GLY A 69 -6.15 -0.42 -6.88
N SER A 70 -4.91 -0.39 -6.39
CA SER A 70 -3.93 -1.45 -6.60
C SER A 70 -4.41 -2.82 -6.11
N THR A 71 -4.35 -3.83 -6.98
CA THR A 71 -4.60 -5.23 -6.61
C THR A 71 -3.57 -5.77 -5.61
N SER A 72 -2.36 -5.20 -5.60
CA SER A 72 -1.31 -5.62 -4.67
C SER A 72 -1.53 -5.12 -3.25
N THR A 73 -2.30 -4.06 -3.05
CA THR A 73 -2.62 -3.52 -1.73
C THR A 73 -3.91 -4.09 -1.15
N GLU A 74 -4.70 -4.82 -1.95
CA GLU A 74 -6.07 -5.24 -1.61
C GLU A 74 -6.13 -6.01 -0.28
N ASP A 75 -5.33 -7.07 -0.13
CA ASP A 75 -5.37 -7.91 1.07
C ASP A 75 -4.96 -7.15 2.35
N ALA A 76 -3.96 -6.27 2.24
CA ALA A 76 -3.50 -5.46 3.35
C ALA A 76 -4.55 -4.40 3.75
N VAL A 77 -5.13 -3.71 2.76
CA VAL A 77 -6.13 -2.66 3.00
C VAL A 77 -7.44 -3.26 3.52
N LYS A 78 -7.86 -4.42 3.00
CA LYS A 78 -9.06 -5.10 3.53
C LYS A 78 -8.87 -5.54 4.99
N ALA A 79 -7.69 -6.03 5.36
CA ALA A 79 -7.42 -6.39 6.75
C ALA A 79 -7.48 -5.16 7.69
N LEU A 80 -6.94 -4.01 7.26
CA LEU A 80 -7.08 -2.75 7.99
C LEU A 80 -8.56 -2.33 8.13
N ALA A 81 -9.32 -2.42 7.03
CA ALA A 81 -10.73 -2.03 7.02
C ALA A 81 -11.60 -2.96 7.86
N GLU A 82 -11.33 -4.26 7.87
CA GLU A 82 -12.00 -5.25 8.71
C GLU A 82 -11.81 -4.93 10.20
N GLU A 83 -10.57 -4.66 10.63
CA GLU A 83 -10.30 -4.29 12.02
C GLU A 83 -10.92 -2.94 12.38
N PHE A 84 -10.82 -1.94 11.50
CA PHE A 84 -11.43 -0.63 11.73
C PHE A 84 -12.96 -0.71 11.86
N THR A 85 -13.63 -1.51 11.03
CA THR A 85 -15.08 -1.68 11.12
C THR A 85 -15.51 -2.53 12.33
N ALA A 86 -14.62 -3.36 12.88
CA ALA A 86 -14.87 -4.01 14.17
C ALA A 86 -14.84 -2.99 15.34
N LEU A 87 -13.96 -1.98 15.26
CA LEU A 87 -13.93 -0.87 16.23
C LEU A 87 -15.15 0.07 16.08
N PHE A 88 -15.62 0.28 14.84
CA PHE A 88 -16.75 1.16 14.52
C PHE A 88 -17.85 0.41 13.74
N PRO A 89 -18.73 -0.34 14.43
CA PRO A 89 -19.69 -1.26 13.78
C PRO A 89 -20.74 -0.63 12.85
N LYS A 90 -20.88 0.70 12.87
CA LYS A 90 -21.76 1.44 11.95
C LYS A 90 -21.03 1.94 10.69
N VAL A 91 -19.73 1.69 10.60
CA VAL A 91 -18.93 1.97 9.42
C VAL A 91 -18.89 0.72 8.55
N THR A 92 -19.03 0.92 7.25
CA THR A 92 -18.85 -0.11 6.23
C THR A 92 -17.79 0.33 5.23
N TYR A 93 -17.31 -0.60 4.41
CA TYR A 93 -16.37 -0.26 3.35
C TYR A 93 -16.63 -1.07 2.07
N THR A 94 -16.13 -0.54 0.97
CA THR A 94 -16.01 -1.25 -0.31
C THR A 94 -14.58 -1.09 -0.83
N TYR A 95 -14.07 -2.09 -1.53
CA TYR A 95 -12.76 -2.02 -2.19
C TYR A 95 -12.83 -2.61 -3.59
N ASP A 96 -12.50 -1.79 -4.60
CA ASP A 96 -12.46 -2.18 -6.01
C ASP A 96 -11.02 -2.32 -6.49
N ALA A 97 -10.59 -3.56 -6.81
CA ALA A 97 -9.24 -3.87 -7.28
C ALA A 97 -9.08 -3.52 -8.77
N THR A 98 -8.93 -2.23 -9.09
CA THR A 98 -8.91 -1.67 -10.45
C THR A 98 -7.52 -1.29 -10.95
N GLY A 99 -6.47 -1.48 -10.12
CA GLY A 99 -5.09 -1.11 -10.39
C GLY A 99 -4.74 0.32 -9.95
N SER A 100 -3.43 0.55 -9.68
CA SER A 100 -2.92 1.81 -9.09
C SER A 100 -3.33 3.07 -9.87
N GLY A 101 -3.29 3.02 -11.20
CA GLY A 101 -3.63 4.19 -12.01
C GLY A 101 -5.10 4.58 -11.90
N ALA A 102 -6.01 3.60 -11.87
CA ALA A 102 -7.44 3.84 -11.67
C ALA A 102 -7.72 4.29 -10.23
N GLY A 103 -7.04 3.71 -9.23
CA GLY A 103 -7.17 4.12 -7.84
C GLY A 103 -6.90 5.61 -7.63
N VAL A 104 -5.76 6.08 -8.11
CA VAL A 104 -5.39 7.51 -8.02
C VAL A 104 -6.37 8.40 -8.79
N LYS A 105 -6.69 8.04 -10.04
CA LYS A 105 -7.63 8.81 -10.87
C LYS A 105 -9.02 8.92 -10.23
N ASN A 106 -9.52 7.83 -9.66
CA ASN A 106 -10.85 7.79 -9.05
C ASN A 106 -10.87 8.56 -7.72
N ALA A 107 -9.77 8.60 -6.97
CA ALA A 107 -9.64 9.45 -5.78
C ALA A 107 -9.65 10.94 -6.17
N ILE A 108 -8.91 11.34 -7.21
CA ILE A 108 -8.92 12.71 -7.73
C ILE A 108 -10.33 13.13 -8.16
N SER A 109 -11.08 12.26 -8.83
CA SER A 109 -12.43 12.56 -9.30
C SER A 109 -13.54 12.39 -8.24
N GLY A 110 -13.21 11.97 -7.02
CA GLY A 110 -14.17 11.76 -5.94
C GLY A 110 -15.03 10.49 -6.08
N VAL A 111 -14.71 9.60 -7.02
CA VAL A 111 -15.36 8.27 -7.14
C VAL A 111 -14.97 7.37 -5.97
N TYR A 112 -13.70 7.42 -5.57
CA TYR A 112 -13.23 6.82 -4.32
C TYR A 112 -12.92 7.92 -3.32
N THR A 113 -13.28 7.71 -2.05
CA THR A 113 -12.83 8.60 -0.97
C THR A 113 -11.36 8.35 -0.65
N LEU A 114 -10.91 7.08 -0.76
CA LEU A 114 -9.52 6.68 -0.59
C LEU A 114 -9.06 5.82 -1.79
N GLY A 115 -8.03 6.26 -2.48
CA GLY A 115 -7.40 5.53 -3.58
C GLY A 115 -6.11 4.84 -3.12
N PHE A 116 -5.73 3.73 -3.78
CA PHE A 116 -4.53 2.98 -3.40
C PHE A 116 -3.63 2.70 -4.59
N ALA A 117 -2.32 2.86 -4.38
CA ALA A 117 -1.29 2.58 -5.37
C ALA A 117 -0.15 1.76 -4.77
N SER A 118 0.45 0.87 -5.57
CA SER A 118 1.66 0.12 -5.23
C SER A 118 2.88 0.68 -5.98
N ARG A 119 3.00 1.98 -6.00
CA ARG A 119 4.06 2.79 -6.60
C ARG A 119 4.04 4.19 -6.03
N GLU A 120 5.11 4.92 -6.22
CA GLU A 120 5.15 6.37 -5.95
C GLU A 120 4.07 7.11 -6.76
N ILE A 121 3.50 8.15 -6.15
CA ILE A 121 2.53 9.03 -6.79
C ILE A 121 3.30 9.99 -7.72
N LYS A 122 2.83 10.11 -8.95
CA LYS A 122 3.49 10.92 -9.97
C LYS A 122 3.34 12.41 -9.66
N GLU A 123 4.33 13.21 -10.06
CA GLU A 123 4.25 14.68 -9.93
C GLU A 123 2.99 15.26 -10.60
N SER A 124 2.59 14.71 -11.75
CA SER A 124 1.36 15.13 -12.43
C SER A 124 0.08 14.80 -11.66
N GLU A 125 0.09 13.74 -10.84
CA GLU A 125 -1.02 13.36 -9.97
C GLU A 125 -1.04 14.25 -8.72
N LEU A 126 0.14 14.54 -8.14
CA LEU A 126 0.28 15.48 -7.02
C LEU A 126 -0.16 16.90 -7.37
N ALA A 127 0.08 17.32 -8.63
CA ALA A 127 -0.35 18.64 -9.13
C ALA A 127 -1.86 18.81 -9.16
N GLU A 128 -2.65 17.72 -9.15
CA GLU A 128 -4.12 17.75 -9.02
C GLU A 128 -4.60 17.99 -7.56
N GLY A 129 -3.67 18.12 -6.61
CA GLY A 129 -3.99 18.39 -5.20
C GLY A 129 -4.22 17.15 -4.35
N ILE A 130 -3.95 15.95 -4.88
CA ILE A 130 -4.10 14.71 -4.13
C ILE A 130 -3.05 14.59 -3.03
N ILE A 131 -3.47 14.11 -1.86
CA ILE A 131 -2.61 13.95 -0.68
C ILE A 131 -2.22 12.48 -0.55
N PRO A 132 -0.92 12.14 -0.64
CA PRO A 132 -0.43 10.79 -0.43
C PRO A 132 -0.11 10.51 1.04
N VAL A 133 -0.36 9.28 1.46
CA VAL A 133 0.04 8.70 2.74
C VAL A 133 0.73 7.37 2.45
N THR A 134 2.03 7.28 2.75
CA THR A 134 2.76 6.02 2.61
C THR A 134 2.38 5.07 3.74
N LEU A 135 1.80 3.94 3.40
CA LEU A 135 1.37 2.92 4.37
C LEU A 135 2.55 2.04 4.80
N CYS A 136 3.27 1.51 3.83
CA CYS A 136 4.36 0.56 4.04
C CYS A 136 5.21 0.40 2.78
N MET A 137 6.29 -0.38 2.88
CA MET A 137 7.08 -0.81 1.73
C MET A 137 6.81 -2.29 1.44
N ASP A 138 6.58 -2.60 0.16
CA ASP A 138 6.44 -3.95 -0.35
C ASP A 138 7.76 -4.39 -1.00
N GLY A 139 8.33 -5.50 -0.53
CA GLY A 139 9.56 -6.08 -1.05
C GLY A 139 9.26 -7.10 -2.13
N ILE A 140 9.79 -6.89 -3.34
CA ILE A 140 9.65 -7.83 -4.45
C ILE A 140 10.79 -8.85 -4.37
N ALA A 141 10.50 -10.08 -3.97
CA ALA A 141 11.48 -11.15 -3.90
C ALA A 141 11.56 -11.92 -5.21
N LEU A 142 12.80 -12.14 -5.68
CA LEU A 142 13.09 -13.12 -6.74
C LEU A 142 13.24 -14.50 -6.09
N VAL A 143 12.43 -15.44 -6.54
CA VAL A 143 12.46 -16.82 -6.04
C VAL A 143 13.05 -17.71 -7.12
N VAL A 144 13.99 -18.55 -6.73
CA VAL A 144 14.60 -19.56 -7.59
C VAL A 144 14.49 -20.94 -6.93
N ASN A 145 14.66 -21.99 -7.72
CA ASN A 145 14.69 -23.36 -7.18
C ASN A 145 15.85 -23.48 -6.16
N PRO A 146 15.67 -24.16 -5.01
CA PRO A 146 16.71 -24.35 -4.00
C PRO A 146 18.00 -25.00 -4.51
N SER A 147 17.92 -25.76 -5.61
CA SER A 147 19.12 -26.33 -6.27
C SER A 147 19.88 -25.35 -7.15
N ASN A 148 19.39 -24.12 -7.32
CA ASN A 148 20.08 -23.08 -8.09
C ASN A 148 21.25 -22.51 -7.28
N ASN A 149 22.41 -22.36 -7.92
CA ASN A 149 23.62 -21.86 -7.29
C ASN A 149 23.72 -20.32 -7.26
N VAL A 150 22.76 -19.61 -7.85
CA VAL A 150 22.70 -18.15 -7.83
C VAL A 150 22.21 -17.72 -6.44
N THR A 151 23.07 -17.04 -5.68
CA THR A 151 22.79 -16.56 -4.32
C THR A 151 22.60 -15.05 -4.26
N ASP A 152 23.00 -14.34 -5.31
CA ASP A 152 22.84 -12.89 -5.43
C ASP A 152 22.66 -12.49 -6.89
N ILE A 153 21.90 -11.44 -7.14
CA ILE A 153 21.62 -10.92 -8.47
C ILE A 153 21.41 -9.40 -8.41
N SER A 154 22.12 -8.67 -9.27
CA SER A 154 21.97 -7.22 -9.36
C SER A 154 20.71 -6.81 -10.12
N LYS A 155 20.24 -5.55 -9.94
CA LYS A 155 19.13 -5.01 -10.72
C LYS A 155 19.37 -5.05 -12.23
N ASP A 156 20.60 -4.78 -12.65
CA ASP A 156 20.95 -4.82 -14.07
C ASP A 156 20.89 -6.25 -14.62
N GLN A 157 21.38 -7.24 -13.86
CA GLN A 157 21.24 -8.64 -14.23
C GLN A 157 19.78 -9.09 -14.29
N ILE A 158 18.93 -8.65 -13.34
CA ILE A 158 17.48 -8.89 -13.39
C ILE A 158 16.91 -8.36 -14.70
N LYS A 159 17.24 -7.11 -15.05
CA LYS A 159 16.80 -6.50 -16.31
C LYS A 159 17.26 -7.32 -17.52
N GLU A 160 18.52 -7.70 -17.57
CA GLU A 160 19.07 -8.49 -18.69
C GLU A 160 18.40 -9.87 -18.84
N VAL A 161 18.04 -10.53 -17.71
CA VAL A 161 17.26 -11.77 -17.72
C VAL A 161 15.86 -11.54 -18.30
N TYR A 162 15.14 -10.53 -17.80
CA TYR A 162 13.76 -10.27 -18.24
C TYR A 162 13.66 -9.69 -19.66
N THR A 163 14.75 -9.11 -20.18
CA THR A 163 14.84 -8.67 -21.59
C THR A 163 15.37 -9.74 -22.53
N GLY A 164 15.76 -10.92 -22.00
CA GLY A 164 16.24 -12.06 -22.79
C GLY A 164 17.69 -11.95 -23.26
N ASN A 165 18.47 -11.04 -22.68
CA ASN A 165 19.90 -10.89 -22.97
C ASN A 165 20.76 -11.90 -22.19
N ILE A 166 20.27 -12.34 -21.00
CA ILE A 166 20.83 -13.45 -20.22
C ILE A 166 19.79 -14.58 -20.26
N THR A 167 20.20 -15.75 -20.74
CA THR A 167 19.31 -16.90 -20.90
C THR A 167 19.73 -18.12 -20.10
N GLU A 168 20.98 -18.12 -19.61
CA GLU A 168 21.56 -19.22 -18.86
C GLU A 168 21.97 -18.80 -17.45
N TRP A 169 21.67 -19.62 -16.45
CA TRP A 169 22.03 -19.35 -15.04
C TRP A 169 23.54 -19.21 -14.81
N SER A 170 24.33 -19.90 -15.63
CA SER A 170 25.81 -19.84 -15.59
C SER A 170 26.38 -18.45 -15.90
N GLU A 171 25.62 -17.59 -16.57
CA GLU A 171 26.02 -16.22 -16.88
C GLU A 171 25.86 -15.27 -15.66
N LEU A 172 25.09 -15.67 -14.66
CA LEU A 172 24.84 -14.91 -13.41
C LEU A 172 25.85 -15.29 -12.30
N THR A 173 26.46 -16.45 -12.36
CA THR A 173 27.48 -16.92 -11.40
C THR A 173 28.85 -16.38 -11.76
N LYS A 174 29.24 -15.26 -11.16
CA LYS A 174 30.62 -14.76 -11.23
C LYS A 174 31.14 -14.45 -9.85
#